data_89edcf8ed8d8e7ebd7927008eac376c1
#
_entry.id   89edcf8ed8d8e7ebd7927008eac376c1
#
_cell.length_a   1.000
_cell.length_b   1.000
_cell.length_c   1.000
_cell.angle_alpha   90.00
_cell.angle_beta   90.00
_cell.angle_gamma   90.00
#
_symmetry.space_group_name_H-M   'P 1'
#
loop_
_entity.id
_entity.type
_entity.pdbx_description
1 polymer ?
#
loop_
_entity_poly.entity_id
_entity_poly.type
_entity_poly.pdbx_seq_one_letter_code
_entity_poly.pdbx_strand_id
1 'polypeptide(L)'
;MADDQEPQDPNHYDMTDQYPDAYPQARGYKTHRRSTLKNSGRTPVIFILILILAGVAGWYFWPKEQDKNRKQPPAVIQTAAAVRQDMPVYLDGLGTIQAYNTVTVHTQVTGHLDKILFNEGQDVHAGDLLAIVDPRPYQAQYDSAVAARNKDTANLDNARRDLTRYTNLGSDIAQQILDTQRATVAQLEATVQADEAAIENAKAQLSYTHITAPIDGRTGIRQVDAGNLIQPGDANGIVVLTQLQPISSIFSLPQQDLQEIMAQMNASGSQKLAVLAMGQDGKTVVDNGMLELVDNQIDQTTGTIKLKATFPNKDHMLWPGGFSNMRLLVKTQQNVLVVPSVAVQRGPQGTYVFVLQPDHTVKIRPVTVAMAQDNLSVISDGLQDNEQVVTDGMIKLQDGSKVTLPGEQKPDQKDGDQSSDKKDDGEKHHHKHDDKGSAQ
;
A
#
# COMPACT_ATOMS: atom_id res chain seq x y z
N MET A 1 35.89 -50.65 7.59
CA MET A 1 34.93 -51.71 8.00
C MET A 1 33.85 -51.04 8.83
N ALA A 2 32.63 -51.23 8.41
CA ALA A 2 31.33 -50.78 8.93
C ALA A 2 30.88 -49.45 8.36
N ASP A 3 30.05 -49.45 7.61
CA ASP A 3 28.66 -49.79 7.22
C ASP A 3 27.88 -48.48 7.05
N ASP A 4 27.71 -48.13 5.79
CA ASP A 4 26.77 -47.15 5.27
C ASP A 4 25.34 -47.72 5.43
N GLN A 5 24.48 -47.04 6.11
CA GLN A 5 23.02 -47.21 5.98
C GLN A 5 22.35 -45.85 5.77
N GLU A 6 21.96 -45.64 4.54
CA GLU A 6 20.98 -44.65 4.06
C GLU A 6 19.59 -44.95 4.60
N PRO A 7 18.83 -43.99 5.10
CA PRO A 7 17.39 -44.19 5.41
C PRO A 7 16.55 -43.98 4.15
N GLN A 8 15.77 -45.00 3.84
CA GLN A 8 14.77 -45.06 2.78
C GLN A 8 13.58 -44.08 3.06
N ASP A 9 13.24 -43.33 2.01
CA ASP A 9 12.05 -42.46 1.91
C ASP A 9 10.82 -43.32 1.52
N PRO A 10 9.71 -43.30 2.25
CA PRO A 10 8.51 -44.07 1.98
C PRO A 10 7.41 -43.26 1.30
N ASN A 11 7.61 -42.70 0.10
CA ASN A 11 6.51 -42.19 -0.72
C ASN A 11 6.92 -42.10 -2.21
N HIS A 12 7.16 -43.27 -2.80
CA HIS A 12 7.20 -43.43 -4.25
C HIS A 12 5.82 -43.97 -4.72
N TYR A 13 4.94 -43.07 -5.18
CA TYR A 13 3.75 -43.46 -5.92
C TYR A 13 4.11 -43.56 -7.39
N ASP A 14 4.13 -44.82 -7.85
CA ASP A 14 4.19 -45.27 -9.25
C ASP A 14 2.86 -44.92 -9.94
N MET A 15 2.93 -44.13 -11.00
CA MET A 15 1.82 -43.83 -11.91
C MET A 15 2.12 -44.39 -13.28
N THR A 16 1.99 -45.68 -13.40
CA THR A 16 1.73 -46.34 -14.70
C THR A 16 0.61 -47.31 -14.46
N ASP A 17 -0.59 -46.97 -14.93
CA ASP A 17 -1.53 -47.86 -15.60
C ASP A 17 -2.93 -47.23 -15.76
N GLN A 18 -3.46 -47.47 -16.96
CA GLN A 18 -4.88 -47.49 -17.35
C GLN A 18 -5.45 -46.28 -18.10
N TYR A 19 -5.18 -46.27 -19.40
CA TYR A 19 -6.16 -45.87 -20.39
C TYR A 19 -6.77 -47.12 -21.05
N PRO A 20 -8.09 -47.30 -21.10
CA PRO A 20 -8.70 -48.22 -22.05
C PRO A 20 -9.18 -47.46 -23.29
N ASP A 21 -8.65 -47.91 -24.43
CA ASP A 21 -9.15 -47.65 -25.77
C ASP A 21 -10.61 -48.13 -25.94
N ALA A 22 -11.46 -47.33 -26.58
CA ALA A 22 -12.65 -47.82 -27.26
C ALA A 22 -13.07 -46.86 -28.37
N TYR A 23 -12.55 -47.04 -29.56
CA TYR A 23 -13.23 -46.72 -30.82
C TYR A 23 -13.96 -47.95 -31.32
N PRO A 24 -15.21 -47.90 -31.74
CA PRO A 24 -15.79 -48.92 -32.61
C PRO A 24 -15.75 -48.49 -34.07
N GLN A 25 -15.20 -49.39 -34.82
CA GLN A 25 -15.01 -49.42 -36.27
C GLN A 25 -16.32 -49.52 -37.07
N ALA A 26 -16.23 -48.97 -38.26
CA ALA A 26 -17.15 -49.07 -39.38
C ALA A 26 -17.44 -50.51 -39.83
N ARG A 27 -18.68 -50.79 -40.18
CA ARG A 27 -19.17 -51.87 -41.08
C ARG A 27 -20.41 -51.31 -41.76
N GLY A 28 -20.56 -51.32 -43.01
CA GLY A 28 -20.18 -52.24 -44.06
C GLY A 28 -21.32 -52.20 -45.06
N TYR A 29 -20.98 -52.05 -46.29
CA TYR A 29 -21.83 -52.09 -47.49
C TYR A 29 -22.81 -53.24 -47.51
N LYS A 30 -24.02 -53.00 -48.02
CA LYS A 30 -24.72 -53.97 -48.94
C LYS A 30 -25.61 -53.23 -49.91
N THR A 31 -25.24 -53.40 -51.17
CA THR A 31 -25.98 -53.22 -52.38
C THR A 31 -27.15 -54.24 -52.48
N HIS A 32 -28.23 -53.88 -53.10
CA HIS A 32 -29.13 -54.59 -53.98
C HIS A 32 -30.48 -53.84 -54.00
N ARG A 33 -31.27 -53.66 -55.06
CA ARG A 33 -31.44 -54.31 -56.36
C ARG A 33 -32.46 -53.46 -57.13
N ARG A 34 -32.25 -53.29 -58.37
CA ARG A 34 -33.25 -52.79 -59.35
C ARG A 34 -34.52 -53.54 -59.27
N SER A 35 -35.67 -52.86 -59.42
CA SER A 35 -36.84 -53.38 -60.02
C SER A 35 -37.55 -52.32 -60.86
N THR A 36 -37.61 -52.62 -62.13
CA THR A 36 -38.36 -51.94 -63.18
C THR A 36 -39.84 -52.26 -63.04
N LEU A 37 -40.73 -51.28 -63.19
CA LEU A 37 -42.11 -51.42 -63.65
C LEU A 37 -42.61 -50.06 -64.14
N LYS A 38 -42.67 -49.92 -65.42
CA LYS A 38 -43.80 -50.03 -66.39
C LYS A 38 -44.80 -48.86 -66.29
N ASN A 39 -44.67 -48.06 -67.25
CA ASN A 39 -45.44 -47.02 -67.91
C ASN A 39 -46.94 -47.18 -67.80
N SER A 40 -47.68 -46.14 -67.41
CA SER A 40 -49.08 -45.92 -67.78
C SER A 40 -49.37 -44.41 -67.76
N GLY A 41 -49.70 -43.93 -68.94
CA GLY A 41 -49.91 -42.55 -69.29
C GLY A 41 -51.06 -41.86 -68.56
N ARG A 42 -50.69 -40.81 -67.84
CA ARG A 42 -51.56 -39.68 -67.39
C ARG A 42 -50.76 -38.56 -66.84
N THR A 43 -49.57 -38.37 -67.32
CA THR A 43 -48.57 -37.51 -66.68
C THR A 43 -48.36 -36.06 -67.20
N PRO A 44 -49.00 -35.56 -68.27
CA PRO A 44 -48.69 -34.17 -68.62
C PRO A 44 -49.49 -33.14 -67.82
N VAL A 45 -50.69 -33.45 -67.31
CA VAL A 45 -51.55 -32.48 -66.62
C VAL A 45 -51.12 -32.26 -65.19
N ILE A 46 -50.61 -33.30 -64.51
CA ILE A 46 -50.11 -33.21 -63.14
C ILE A 46 -48.76 -32.41 -63.09
N PHE A 47 -47.89 -32.56 -64.10
CA PHE A 47 -46.68 -31.81 -64.22
C PHE A 47 -46.88 -30.29 -64.40
N ILE A 48 -47.91 -29.92 -65.20
CA ILE A 48 -48.28 -28.53 -65.42
C ILE A 48 -48.83 -27.89 -64.13
N LEU A 49 -49.67 -28.63 -63.41
CA LEU A 49 -50.19 -28.17 -62.09
C LEU A 49 -49.10 -28.02 -61.02
N ILE A 50 -48.13 -28.95 -61.00
CA ILE A 50 -47.00 -28.88 -60.11
C ILE A 50 -46.08 -27.70 -60.48
N LEU A 51 -45.86 -27.40 -61.77
CA LEU A 51 -45.08 -26.24 -62.22
C LEU A 51 -45.78 -24.92 -61.91
N ILE A 52 -47.10 -24.85 -62.01
CA ILE A 52 -47.87 -23.65 -61.63
C ILE A 52 -47.84 -23.47 -60.11
N LEU A 53 -47.98 -24.54 -59.31
CA LEU A 53 -47.91 -24.53 -57.88
C LEU A 53 -46.46 -24.16 -57.37
N ALA A 54 -45.44 -24.68 -58.05
CA ALA A 54 -44.04 -24.34 -57.79
C ALA A 54 -43.75 -22.89 -58.18
N GLY A 55 -44.32 -22.37 -59.25
CA GLY A 55 -44.20 -20.95 -59.64
C GLY A 55 -44.88 -20.01 -58.65
N VAL A 56 -46.10 -20.37 -58.17
CA VAL A 56 -46.80 -19.58 -57.13
C VAL A 56 -46.13 -19.70 -55.82
N ALA A 57 -45.62 -20.85 -55.43
CA ALA A 57 -44.80 -21.01 -54.22
C ALA A 57 -43.47 -20.27 -54.34
N GLY A 58 -42.79 -20.31 -55.49
CA GLY A 58 -41.57 -19.53 -55.75
C GLY A 58 -41.81 -18.02 -55.67
N TRP A 59 -42.97 -17.52 -56.14
CA TRP A 59 -43.34 -16.12 -56.03
C TRP A 59 -43.76 -15.74 -54.61
N TYR A 60 -44.39 -16.69 -53.89
CA TYR A 60 -44.76 -16.46 -52.47
C TYR A 60 -43.55 -16.53 -51.50
N PHE A 61 -42.61 -17.43 -51.81
CA PHE A 61 -41.37 -17.56 -51.05
C PHE A 61 -40.19 -16.76 -51.61
N TRP A 62 -40.41 -15.92 -52.63
CA TRP A 62 -39.37 -15.02 -53.06
C TRP A 62 -38.97 -14.12 -51.87
N PRO A 63 -37.74 -14.23 -51.40
CA PRO A 63 -37.33 -13.37 -50.28
C PRO A 63 -37.50 -11.93 -50.75
N LYS A 64 -38.52 -11.23 -50.20
CA LYS A 64 -38.56 -9.78 -50.31
C LYS A 64 -37.24 -9.31 -49.75
N GLU A 65 -36.42 -8.70 -50.58
CA GLU A 65 -35.22 -7.97 -50.11
C GLU A 65 -35.68 -7.07 -48.97
N GLN A 66 -35.35 -7.54 -47.73
CA GLN A 66 -35.53 -6.69 -46.59
C GLN A 66 -34.63 -5.47 -46.81
N ASP A 67 -35.26 -4.33 -47.00
CA ASP A 67 -34.64 -3.02 -47.07
C ASP A 67 -33.55 -2.92 -46.00
N LYS A 68 -32.28 -3.16 -46.38
CA LYS A 68 -31.10 -2.98 -45.54
C LYS A 68 -30.91 -1.52 -45.13
N ASN A 69 -31.88 -0.65 -45.46
CA ASN A 69 -31.81 0.77 -45.21
C ASN A 69 -32.75 1.22 -44.08
N ARG A 70 -33.00 0.35 -43.09
CA ARG A 70 -33.48 0.87 -41.81
C ARG A 70 -32.35 1.70 -41.21
N LYS A 71 -32.40 3.00 -41.42
CA LYS A 71 -31.55 3.95 -40.69
C LYS A 71 -31.76 3.67 -39.21
N GLN A 72 -30.76 2.99 -38.60
CA GLN A 72 -30.76 2.80 -37.16
C GLN A 72 -30.83 4.20 -36.54
N PRO A 73 -31.65 4.38 -35.50
CA PRO A 73 -31.69 5.68 -34.85
C PRO A 73 -30.26 6.02 -34.41
N PRO A 74 -29.86 7.28 -34.55
CA PRO A 74 -28.50 7.72 -34.20
C PRO A 74 -28.21 7.30 -32.75
N ALA A 75 -27.06 6.70 -32.53
CA ALA A 75 -26.64 6.28 -31.19
C ALA A 75 -26.42 7.52 -30.32
N VAL A 76 -26.98 7.54 -29.13
CA VAL A 76 -26.68 8.58 -28.13
C VAL A 76 -25.31 8.28 -27.55
N ILE A 77 -24.40 9.24 -27.58
CA ILE A 77 -23.03 9.10 -27.11
C ILE A 77 -22.69 10.19 -26.10
N GLN A 78 -21.76 9.92 -25.18
CA GLN A 78 -21.08 10.96 -24.41
C GLN A 78 -19.70 11.20 -24.97
N THR A 79 -19.24 12.44 -24.89
CA THR A 79 -17.91 12.85 -25.38
C THR A 79 -17.13 13.59 -24.30
N ALA A 80 -15.83 13.53 -24.39
CA ALA A 80 -14.91 14.39 -23.62
C ALA A 80 -13.89 15.00 -24.58
N ALA A 81 -13.47 16.22 -24.29
CA ALA A 81 -12.41 16.87 -25.07
C ALA A 81 -11.05 16.27 -24.73
N ALA A 82 -10.20 16.08 -25.73
CA ALA A 82 -8.78 15.86 -25.53
C ALA A 82 -8.16 17.18 -25.07
N VAL A 83 -7.56 17.18 -23.88
CA VAL A 83 -7.00 18.40 -23.27
C VAL A 83 -5.53 18.22 -22.96
N ARG A 84 -4.78 19.34 -23.01
CA ARG A 84 -3.40 19.34 -22.55
C ARG A 84 -3.35 19.69 -21.07
N GLN A 85 -2.72 18.81 -20.30
CA GLN A 85 -2.49 19.05 -18.88
C GLN A 85 -1.21 18.35 -18.41
N ASP A 86 -0.77 18.73 -17.23
CA ASP A 86 0.32 18.05 -16.57
C ASP A 86 -0.16 16.72 -16.00
N MET A 87 0.61 15.66 -16.29
CA MET A 87 0.27 14.30 -15.88
C MET A 87 1.35 13.77 -14.93
N PRO A 88 1.05 13.60 -13.64
CA PRO A 88 1.99 12.96 -12.72
C PRO A 88 2.13 11.46 -13.05
N VAL A 89 3.35 10.96 -12.99
CA VAL A 89 3.68 9.55 -13.20
C VAL A 89 4.00 8.93 -11.86
N TYR A 90 3.16 7.99 -11.45
CA TYR A 90 3.34 7.27 -10.20
C TYR A 90 3.79 5.84 -10.46
N LEU A 91 4.63 5.33 -9.57
CA LEU A 91 4.92 3.91 -9.44
C LEU A 91 4.22 3.41 -8.18
N ASP A 92 3.42 2.37 -8.35
CA ASP A 92 2.59 1.81 -7.28
C ASP A 92 3.28 0.55 -6.70
N GLY A 93 3.38 0.50 -5.37
CA GLY A 93 3.95 -0.64 -4.65
C GLY A 93 3.23 -0.90 -3.34
N LEU A 94 3.19 -2.16 -2.91
CA LEU A 94 2.66 -2.50 -1.59
C LEU A 94 3.74 -2.25 -0.53
N GLY A 95 3.39 -1.47 0.49
CA GLY A 95 4.27 -1.12 1.60
C GLY A 95 3.80 -1.70 2.93
N THR A 96 4.77 -2.03 3.77
CA THR A 96 4.56 -2.34 5.18
C THR A 96 4.95 -1.14 6.01
N ILE A 97 4.04 -0.70 6.86
CA ILE A 97 4.29 0.41 7.78
C ILE A 97 5.16 -0.09 8.91
N GLN A 98 6.19 0.67 9.25
CA GLN A 98 7.09 0.39 10.35
C GLN A 98 7.21 1.62 11.25
N ALA A 99 7.36 1.39 12.54
CA ALA A 99 7.75 2.46 13.45
C ALA A 99 9.05 3.10 12.97
N TYR A 100 9.20 4.40 13.18
CA TYR A 100 10.47 5.07 12.88
C TYR A 100 11.58 4.53 13.79
N ASN A 101 11.30 4.45 15.11
CA ASN A 101 12.12 3.77 16.09
C ASN A 101 11.24 2.90 17.01
N THR A 102 11.77 1.75 17.40
CA THR A 102 11.16 0.88 18.42
C THR A 102 12.24 0.53 19.42
N VAL A 103 11.97 0.80 20.71
CA VAL A 103 12.91 0.51 21.80
C VAL A 103 12.19 -0.23 22.90
N THR A 104 12.72 -1.40 23.26
CA THR A 104 12.30 -2.11 24.48
C THR A 104 13.05 -1.51 25.65
N VAL A 105 12.33 -0.96 26.62
CA VAL A 105 12.88 -0.36 27.82
C VAL A 105 13.22 -1.46 28.82
N HIS A 106 14.51 -1.57 29.15
CA HIS A 106 15.02 -2.52 30.13
C HIS A 106 15.53 -1.79 31.37
N THR A 107 15.57 -2.49 32.50
CA THR A 107 16.32 -2.05 33.66
C THR A 107 17.82 -2.22 33.42
N GLN A 108 18.65 -1.38 34.02
CA GLN A 108 20.11 -1.51 34.04
C GLN A 108 20.60 -2.04 35.41
N VAL A 109 19.71 -2.15 36.39
CA VAL A 109 20.02 -2.60 37.75
C VAL A 109 19.03 -3.67 38.19
N THR A 110 19.44 -4.55 39.12
CA THR A 110 18.59 -5.59 39.65
C THR A 110 17.84 -5.07 40.87
N GLY A 111 16.53 -5.27 40.95
CA GLY A 111 15.73 -4.88 42.12
C GLY A 111 14.25 -5.11 41.93
N HIS A 112 13.49 -4.89 43.02
CA HIS A 112 12.05 -4.90 42.93
C HIS A 112 11.54 -3.63 42.23
N LEU A 113 10.61 -3.78 41.29
CA LEU A 113 9.92 -2.68 40.64
C LEU A 113 8.94 -2.04 41.65
N ASP A 114 9.30 -0.89 42.19
CA ASP A 114 8.50 -0.20 43.21
C ASP A 114 7.23 0.43 42.62
N LYS A 115 7.40 1.17 41.52
CA LYS A 115 6.31 1.92 40.88
C LYS A 115 6.45 1.93 39.37
N ILE A 116 5.28 1.92 38.72
CA ILE A 116 5.11 2.20 37.29
C ILE A 116 4.34 3.51 37.17
N LEU A 117 4.85 4.45 36.40
CA LEU A 117 4.38 5.84 36.34
C LEU A 117 3.77 6.22 34.99
N PHE A 118 3.64 5.27 34.07
CA PHE A 118 2.98 5.46 32.78
C PHE A 118 1.71 4.63 32.69
N ASN A 119 0.79 5.03 31.83
CA ASN A 119 -0.34 4.25 31.38
C ASN A 119 -0.03 3.56 30.05
N GLU A 120 -0.58 2.36 29.85
CA GLU A 120 -0.48 1.68 28.57
C GLU A 120 -1.14 2.49 27.44
N GLY A 121 -0.45 2.61 26.29
CA GLY A 121 -0.91 3.44 25.18
C GLY A 121 -0.72 4.95 25.35
N GLN A 122 -0.04 5.40 26.39
CA GLN A 122 0.29 6.81 26.63
C GLN A 122 1.42 7.27 25.71
N ASP A 123 1.31 8.50 25.22
CA ASP A 123 2.42 9.17 24.56
C ASP A 123 3.36 9.76 25.61
N VAL A 124 4.67 9.50 25.46
CA VAL A 124 5.74 9.92 26.36
C VAL A 124 6.86 10.59 25.59
N HIS A 125 7.59 11.49 26.27
CA HIS A 125 8.75 12.18 25.72
C HIS A 125 10.05 11.57 26.25
N ALA A 126 11.12 11.73 25.50
CA ALA A 126 12.44 11.32 25.95
C ALA A 126 12.79 12.00 27.27
N GLY A 127 13.19 11.20 28.28
CA GLY A 127 13.47 11.65 29.64
C GLY A 127 12.30 11.50 30.61
N ASP A 128 11.06 11.23 30.17
CA ASP A 128 9.93 11.01 31.06
C ASP A 128 10.18 9.78 31.94
N LEU A 129 9.87 9.89 33.23
CA LEU A 129 10.04 8.81 34.19
C LEU A 129 8.94 7.76 34.01
N LEU A 130 9.35 6.55 33.63
CA LEU A 130 8.46 5.43 33.37
C LEU A 130 8.27 4.52 34.57
N ALA A 131 9.36 4.22 35.29
CA ALA A 131 9.31 3.27 36.40
C ALA A 131 10.42 3.54 37.39
N ILE A 132 10.23 3.06 38.62
CA ILE A 132 11.20 3.18 39.70
C ILE A 132 11.47 1.77 40.24
N VAL A 133 12.75 1.39 40.24
CA VAL A 133 13.27 0.22 40.94
C VAL A 133 13.59 0.65 42.38
N ASP A 134 13.41 -0.21 43.39
CA ASP A 134 13.72 0.13 44.78
C ASP A 134 15.11 0.77 44.93
N PRO A 135 15.19 2.09 45.22
CA PRO A 135 16.45 2.81 45.22
C PRO A 135 17.23 2.62 46.54
N ARG A 136 16.60 2.10 47.58
CA ARG A 136 17.20 2.06 48.95
C ARG A 136 18.55 1.35 49.02
N PRO A 137 18.77 0.18 48.38
CA PRO A 137 20.10 -0.43 48.39
C PRO A 137 21.16 0.41 47.69
N TYR A 138 20.80 1.03 46.58
CA TYR A 138 21.70 1.88 45.80
C TYR A 138 21.99 3.21 46.47
N GLN A 139 21.01 3.80 47.14
CA GLN A 139 21.19 4.98 47.96
C GLN A 139 22.15 4.68 49.13
N ALA A 140 21.99 3.58 49.83
CA ALA A 140 22.88 3.16 50.91
C ALA A 140 24.34 2.96 50.42
N GLN A 141 24.50 2.39 49.22
CA GLN A 141 25.82 2.25 48.58
C GLN A 141 26.46 3.59 48.25
N TYR A 142 25.68 4.52 47.66
CA TYR A 142 26.14 5.89 47.43
C TYR A 142 26.56 6.62 48.71
N ASP A 143 25.72 6.55 49.76
CA ASP A 143 26.01 7.18 51.04
C ASP A 143 27.27 6.58 51.69
N SER A 144 27.48 5.26 51.56
CA SER A 144 28.67 4.57 52.03
C SER A 144 29.95 5.07 51.32
N ALA A 145 29.88 5.23 49.96
CA ALA A 145 31.02 5.75 49.19
C ALA A 145 31.32 7.21 49.56
N VAL A 146 30.31 8.04 49.79
CA VAL A 146 30.48 9.42 50.26
C VAL A 146 31.14 9.45 51.63
N ALA A 147 30.73 8.58 52.56
CA ALA A 147 31.32 8.48 53.88
C ALA A 147 32.80 8.03 53.83
N ALA A 148 33.15 7.08 52.95
CA ALA A 148 34.55 6.67 52.72
C ALA A 148 35.41 7.85 52.26
N ARG A 149 34.99 8.58 51.20
CA ARG A 149 35.69 9.75 50.71
C ARG A 149 35.86 10.80 51.80
N ASN A 150 34.84 11.07 52.61
CA ASN A 150 34.93 12.08 53.70
C ASN A 150 35.95 11.67 54.77
N LYS A 151 36.02 10.39 55.15
CA LYS A 151 37.00 9.82 56.04
C LYS A 151 38.42 10.01 55.49
N ASP A 152 38.64 9.68 54.23
CA ASP A 152 39.97 9.69 53.62
C ASP A 152 40.41 11.13 53.23
N THR A 153 39.48 12.00 52.95
CA THR A 153 39.73 13.44 52.85
C THR A 153 40.25 14.03 54.19
N ALA A 154 39.63 13.65 55.33
CA ALA A 154 40.10 14.09 56.65
C ALA A 154 41.51 13.55 56.97
N ASN A 155 41.85 12.34 56.55
CA ASN A 155 43.17 11.77 56.65
C ASN A 155 44.19 12.54 55.80
N LEU A 156 43.82 12.85 54.55
CA LEU A 156 44.64 13.64 53.63
C LEU A 156 44.90 15.05 54.19
N ASP A 157 43.86 15.73 54.72
CA ASP A 157 44.03 17.08 55.33
C ASP A 157 44.93 17.05 56.55
N ASN A 158 44.91 15.99 57.34
CA ASN A 158 45.82 15.76 58.43
C ASN A 158 47.24 15.57 57.90
N ALA A 159 47.46 14.73 56.93
CA ALA A 159 48.78 14.49 56.33
C ALA A 159 49.38 15.73 55.66
N ARG A 160 48.54 16.58 55.04
CA ARG A 160 48.93 17.84 54.45
C ARG A 160 49.35 18.84 55.50
N ARG A 161 48.66 18.91 56.64
CA ARG A 161 49.05 19.73 57.79
C ARG A 161 50.39 19.28 58.37
N ASP A 162 50.61 18.00 58.51
CA ASP A 162 51.87 17.44 58.96
C ASP A 162 53.02 17.73 57.97
N LEU A 163 52.77 17.58 56.65
CA LEU A 163 53.74 17.96 55.62
C LEU A 163 54.11 19.42 55.71
N THR A 164 53.16 20.33 55.91
CA THR A 164 53.38 21.76 56.07
C THR A 164 54.23 22.04 57.32
N ARG A 165 53.92 21.37 58.44
CA ARG A 165 54.67 21.44 59.69
C ARG A 165 56.14 21.01 59.48
N TYR A 166 56.34 19.85 58.84
CA TYR A 166 57.68 19.30 58.55
C TYR A 166 58.48 20.21 57.60
N THR A 167 57.82 20.75 56.59
CA THR A 167 58.47 21.69 55.65
C THR A 167 58.94 22.98 56.36
N ASN A 168 58.17 23.49 57.34
CA ASN A 168 58.47 24.68 58.08
C ASN A 168 59.64 24.48 59.09
N LEU A 169 59.94 23.21 59.48
CA LEU A 169 61.12 22.93 60.36
C LEU A 169 62.43 22.97 59.58
N GLY A 170 62.44 22.99 58.26
CA GLY A 170 63.59 23.16 57.40
C GLY A 170 64.69 22.12 57.63
N SER A 171 65.91 22.62 57.98
CA SER A 171 67.12 21.80 58.22
C SER A 171 67.05 20.98 59.54
N ASP A 172 66.08 21.25 60.42
CA ASP A 172 65.98 20.53 61.70
C ASP A 172 65.29 19.17 61.61
N ILE A 173 64.84 18.78 60.39
CA ILE A 173 64.25 17.48 60.13
C ILE A 173 65.05 16.69 59.11
N ALA A 174 65.12 15.38 59.30
CA ALA A 174 65.76 14.48 58.30
C ALA A 174 65.00 14.50 56.95
N GLN A 175 65.72 14.67 55.88
CA GLN A 175 65.11 14.69 54.50
C GLN A 175 64.25 13.45 54.21
N GLN A 176 64.64 12.28 54.73
CA GLN A 176 63.90 11.01 54.58
C GLN A 176 62.49 11.14 55.18
N ILE A 177 62.33 11.85 56.34
CA ILE A 177 60.98 12.01 56.94
C ILE A 177 60.11 12.91 56.08
N LEU A 178 60.69 13.97 55.50
CA LEU A 178 59.94 14.84 54.57
C LEU A 178 59.53 14.14 53.31
N ASP A 179 60.41 13.35 52.74
CA ASP A 179 60.09 12.56 51.48
C ASP A 179 59.08 11.46 51.76
N THR A 180 59.12 10.81 52.93
CA THR A 180 58.12 9.85 53.38
C THR A 180 56.76 10.53 53.55
N GLN A 181 56.70 11.72 54.11
CA GLN A 181 55.43 12.43 54.28
C GLN A 181 54.88 12.95 52.98
N ARG A 182 55.74 13.39 52.02
CA ARG A 182 55.29 13.67 50.64
C ARG A 182 54.68 12.49 49.96
N ALA A 183 55.30 11.29 50.06
CA ALA A 183 54.78 10.04 49.53
C ALA A 183 53.45 9.67 50.18
N THR A 184 53.31 9.89 51.50
CA THR A 184 52.03 9.65 52.22
C THR A 184 50.92 10.59 51.73
N VAL A 185 51.19 11.86 51.52
CA VAL A 185 50.21 12.80 50.95
C VAL A 185 49.80 12.37 49.56
N ALA A 186 50.78 12.05 48.68
CA ALA A 186 50.47 11.55 47.32
C ALA A 186 49.65 10.27 47.33
N GLN A 187 49.92 9.34 48.23
CA GLN A 187 49.12 8.11 48.39
C GLN A 187 47.69 8.42 48.80
N LEU A 188 47.49 9.32 49.79
CA LEU A 188 46.13 9.68 50.25
C LEU A 188 45.38 10.50 49.21
N GLU A 189 46.05 11.34 48.40
CA GLU A 189 45.45 12.01 47.26
C GLU A 189 44.92 10.98 46.24
N ALA A 190 45.72 9.96 45.92
CA ALA A 190 45.29 8.88 45.03
C ALA A 190 44.11 8.07 45.63
N THR A 191 44.09 7.89 46.99
CA THR A 191 42.96 7.20 47.65
C THR A 191 41.67 8.03 47.56
N VAL A 192 41.71 9.34 47.80
CA VAL A 192 40.57 10.24 47.65
C VAL A 192 40.05 10.24 46.20
N GLN A 193 40.96 10.24 45.22
CA GLN A 193 40.57 10.13 43.80
C GLN A 193 39.90 8.80 43.50
N ALA A 194 40.35 7.71 44.09
CA ALA A 194 39.67 6.39 43.93
C ALA A 194 38.26 6.40 44.59
N ASP A 195 38.11 7.04 45.76
CA ASP A 195 36.80 7.19 46.39
C ASP A 195 35.85 8.06 45.59
N GLU A 196 36.34 9.12 44.94
CA GLU A 196 35.54 9.97 44.03
C GLU A 196 35.02 9.12 42.85
N ALA A 197 35.83 8.25 42.26
CA ALA A 197 35.43 7.34 41.21
C ALA A 197 34.37 6.32 41.71
N ALA A 198 34.52 5.86 42.97
CA ALA A 198 33.53 4.97 43.61
C ALA A 198 32.17 5.67 43.82
N ILE A 199 32.19 6.96 44.20
CA ILE A 199 30.97 7.78 44.31
C ILE A 199 30.27 7.92 42.96
N GLU A 200 31.00 8.25 41.90
CA GLU A 200 30.40 8.41 40.59
C GLU A 200 29.80 7.07 40.06
N ASN A 201 30.43 5.92 40.36
CA ASN A 201 29.85 4.61 40.05
C ASN A 201 28.56 4.36 40.82
N ALA A 202 28.57 4.57 42.15
CA ALA A 202 27.37 4.37 42.98
C ALA A 202 26.25 5.34 42.58
N LYS A 203 26.55 6.56 42.22
CA LYS A 203 25.61 7.58 41.70
C LYS A 203 24.98 7.14 40.37
N ALA A 204 25.79 6.60 39.45
CA ALA A 204 25.29 6.06 38.20
C ALA A 204 24.32 4.90 38.45
N GLN A 205 24.66 3.95 39.32
CA GLN A 205 23.79 2.85 39.69
C GLN A 205 22.48 3.32 40.35
N LEU A 206 22.56 4.33 41.19
CA LEU A 206 21.37 4.96 41.79
C LEU A 206 20.51 5.65 40.72
N SER A 207 21.13 6.32 39.75
CA SER A 207 20.38 6.94 38.64
C SER A 207 19.63 5.90 37.78
N TYR A 208 20.19 4.72 37.59
CA TYR A 208 19.57 3.62 36.85
C TYR A 208 18.34 3.01 37.54
N THR A 209 18.13 3.32 38.82
CA THR A 209 16.88 2.95 39.50
C THR A 209 15.66 3.73 39.00
N HIS A 210 15.90 4.90 38.38
CA HIS A 210 14.90 5.75 37.76
C HIS A 210 14.90 5.48 36.25
N ILE A 211 13.95 4.67 35.78
CA ILE A 211 13.89 4.22 34.41
C ILE A 211 13.13 5.26 33.60
N THR A 212 13.80 5.88 32.65
CA THR A 212 13.24 6.95 31.79
C THR A 212 13.06 6.49 30.35
N ALA A 213 12.17 7.16 29.62
CA ALA A 213 11.97 6.95 28.20
C ALA A 213 13.22 7.38 27.41
N PRO A 214 13.83 6.51 26.58
CA PRO A 214 14.99 6.86 25.77
C PRO A 214 14.64 7.63 24.50
N ILE A 215 13.38 7.56 24.05
CA ILE A 215 12.86 8.22 22.85
C ILE A 215 11.46 8.77 23.10
N ASP A 216 11.05 9.72 22.26
CA ASP A 216 9.63 10.10 22.13
C ASP A 216 8.86 8.96 21.49
N GLY A 217 7.65 8.67 21.98
CA GLY A 217 6.82 7.64 21.40
C GLY A 217 5.65 7.23 22.26
N ARG A 218 4.95 6.21 21.81
CA ARG A 218 3.81 5.64 22.53
C ARG A 218 4.22 4.38 23.27
N THR A 219 3.80 4.26 24.52
CA THR A 219 3.99 3.05 25.33
C THR A 219 3.10 1.92 24.81
N GLY A 220 3.66 0.73 24.72
CA GLY A 220 2.93 -0.50 24.46
C GLY A 220 2.28 -1.08 25.72
N ILE A 221 1.94 -2.36 25.63
CA ILE A 221 1.44 -3.15 26.75
C ILE A 221 2.60 -3.37 27.73
N ARG A 222 2.34 -3.19 29.01
CA ARG A 222 3.25 -3.44 30.12
C ARG A 222 3.63 -4.92 30.20
N GLN A 223 4.92 -5.21 30.28
CA GLN A 223 5.42 -6.57 30.32
C GLN A 223 5.65 -7.09 31.76
N VAL A 224 5.74 -6.18 32.74
CA VAL A 224 6.05 -6.46 34.14
C VAL A 224 5.18 -5.61 35.06
N ASP A 225 4.75 -6.15 36.18
CA ASP A 225 3.96 -5.45 37.20
C ASP A 225 4.83 -4.93 38.35
N ALA A 226 4.36 -3.87 39.03
CA ALA A 226 4.96 -3.40 40.27
C ALA A 226 4.98 -4.52 41.32
N GLY A 227 6.09 -4.62 42.07
CA GLY A 227 6.35 -5.69 43.03
C GLY A 227 7.17 -6.85 42.48
N ASN A 228 7.32 -6.99 41.15
CA ASN A 228 8.16 -8.03 40.57
C ASN A 228 9.66 -7.67 40.70
N LEU A 229 10.48 -8.72 40.84
CA LEU A 229 11.92 -8.60 40.72
C LEU A 229 12.29 -8.53 39.25
N ILE A 230 13.04 -7.49 38.89
CA ILE A 230 13.56 -7.27 37.52
C ILE A 230 15.08 -7.22 37.54
N GLN A 231 15.68 -7.61 36.40
CA GLN A 231 17.14 -7.63 36.26
C GLN A 231 17.57 -7.27 34.84
N PRO A 232 18.81 -6.75 34.65
CA PRO A 232 19.38 -6.54 33.34
C PRO A 232 19.41 -7.85 32.54
N GLY A 233 18.86 -7.82 31.32
CA GLY A 233 18.81 -9.01 30.46
C GLY A 233 17.49 -9.79 30.50
N ASP A 234 16.49 -9.36 31.24
CA ASP A 234 15.14 -9.90 31.14
C ASP A 234 14.64 -9.76 29.69
N ALA A 235 14.18 -10.88 29.10
CA ALA A 235 13.91 -10.94 27.67
C ALA A 235 12.84 -9.96 27.18
N ASN A 236 11.83 -9.67 28.00
CA ASN A 236 10.67 -8.85 27.59
C ASN A 236 10.81 -7.38 27.92
N GLY A 237 11.76 -7.00 28.83
CA GLY A 237 11.86 -5.64 29.34
C GLY A 237 10.65 -5.22 30.17
N ILE A 238 10.43 -3.91 30.32
CA ILE A 238 9.34 -3.33 31.10
C ILE A 238 8.18 -2.93 30.16
N VAL A 239 8.52 -2.25 29.07
CA VAL A 239 7.58 -1.76 28.07
C VAL A 239 8.30 -1.55 26.74
N VAL A 240 7.59 -1.70 25.65
CA VAL A 240 8.06 -1.33 24.32
C VAL A 240 7.58 0.08 24.00
N LEU A 241 8.50 0.98 23.67
CA LEU A 241 8.21 2.31 23.16
C LEU A 241 8.29 2.30 21.64
N THR A 242 7.26 2.84 20.99
CA THR A 242 7.15 2.88 19.55
C THR A 242 6.95 4.32 19.08
N GLN A 243 7.86 4.80 18.27
CA GLN A 243 7.74 6.14 17.69
C GLN A 243 6.80 6.09 16.50
N LEU A 244 5.64 6.75 16.63
CA LEU A 244 4.59 6.83 15.60
C LEU A 244 4.68 8.09 14.76
N GLN A 245 5.39 9.12 15.24
CA GLN A 245 5.57 10.41 14.59
C GLN A 245 7.04 10.82 14.63
N PRO A 246 7.73 10.87 13.48
CA PRO A 246 7.29 10.35 12.19
C PRO A 246 7.17 8.82 12.17
N ILE A 247 6.58 8.28 11.10
CA ILE A 247 6.49 6.84 10.84
C ILE A 247 7.14 6.52 9.49
N SER A 248 7.60 5.31 9.30
CA SER A 248 8.19 4.89 8.02
C SER A 248 7.39 3.78 7.35
N SER A 249 7.57 3.65 6.04
CA SER A 249 7.08 2.50 5.28
C SER A 249 8.19 1.95 4.41
N ILE A 250 8.27 0.62 4.35
CA ILE A 250 9.12 -0.08 3.39
C ILE A 250 8.19 -0.69 2.35
N PHE A 251 8.40 -0.35 1.08
CA PHE A 251 7.64 -0.86 -0.05
C PHE A 251 8.58 -1.34 -1.16
N SER A 252 8.07 -2.21 -2.02
CA SER A 252 8.88 -2.83 -3.08
C SER A 252 8.37 -2.41 -4.45
N LEU A 253 9.32 -2.09 -5.34
CA LEU A 253 9.05 -1.81 -6.75
C LEU A 253 9.87 -2.75 -7.64
N PRO A 254 9.43 -3.04 -8.88
CA PRO A 254 10.21 -3.82 -9.83
C PRO A 254 11.59 -3.21 -10.10
N GLN A 255 12.62 -4.06 -10.24
CA GLN A 255 13.98 -3.59 -10.51
C GLN A 255 14.13 -2.79 -11.80
N GLN A 256 13.24 -3.00 -12.78
CA GLN A 256 13.24 -2.26 -14.05
C GLN A 256 13.03 -0.76 -13.86
N ASP A 257 12.33 -0.36 -12.79
CA ASP A 257 12.01 1.03 -12.52
C ASP A 257 13.15 1.76 -11.77
N LEU A 258 14.16 1.00 -11.28
CA LEU A 258 15.26 1.54 -10.48
C LEU A 258 16.04 2.63 -11.22
N GLN A 259 16.32 2.43 -12.51
CA GLN A 259 17.08 3.42 -13.28
C GLN A 259 16.35 4.76 -13.39
N GLU A 260 15.03 4.72 -13.59
CA GLU A 260 14.20 5.93 -13.67
C GLU A 260 14.13 6.62 -12.31
N ILE A 261 13.93 5.87 -11.22
CA ILE A 261 13.93 6.41 -9.85
C ILE A 261 15.26 7.10 -9.53
N MET A 262 16.39 6.45 -9.80
CA MET A 262 17.72 7.00 -9.55
C MET A 262 18.00 8.23 -10.41
N ALA A 263 17.57 8.23 -11.67
CA ALA A 263 17.72 9.39 -12.56
C ALA A 263 16.94 10.60 -12.02
N GLN A 264 15.71 10.40 -11.52
CA GLN A 264 14.90 11.47 -10.95
C GLN A 264 15.43 11.96 -9.59
N MET A 265 15.91 11.06 -8.73
CA MET A 265 16.57 11.45 -7.49
C MET A 265 17.79 12.35 -7.76
N ASN A 266 18.60 11.98 -8.75
CA ASN A 266 19.77 12.78 -9.15
C ASN A 266 19.38 14.13 -9.79
N ALA A 267 18.31 14.16 -10.60
CA ALA A 267 17.80 15.37 -11.24
C ALA A 267 17.16 16.33 -10.22
N SER A 268 16.51 15.80 -9.20
CA SER A 268 15.87 16.58 -8.12
C SER A 268 16.86 17.19 -7.13
N GLY A 269 18.12 16.80 -7.16
CA GLY A 269 19.19 17.29 -6.28
C GLY A 269 18.88 17.00 -4.81
N SER A 270 18.67 18.04 -4.00
CA SER A 270 18.34 17.90 -2.58
C SER A 270 16.84 17.65 -2.32
N GLN A 271 15.97 17.76 -3.32
CA GLN A 271 14.54 17.49 -3.17
C GLN A 271 14.29 15.98 -3.21
N LYS A 272 13.68 15.47 -2.15
CA LYS A 272 13.26 14.07 -2.07
C LYS A 272 11.99 13.87 -2.89
N LEU A 273 11.84 12.68 -3.50
CA LEU A 273 10.63 12.31 -4.23
C LEU A 273 9.46 12.12 -3.26
N ALA A 274 8.30 12.63 -3.65
CA ALA A 274 7.07 12.49 -2.86
C ALA A 274 6.53 11.07 -2.94
N VAL A 275 6.06 10.54 -1.80
CA VAL A 275 5.41 9.25 -1.69
C VAL A 275 4.06 9.43 -1.02
N LEU A 276 3.01 8.94 -1.65
CA LEU A 276 1.66 8.96 -1.10
C LEU A 276 1.35 7.60 -0.46
N ALA A 277 0.90 7.61 0.79
CA ALA A 277 0.31 6.44 1.42
C ALA A 277 -1.19 6.43 1.11
N MET A 278 -1.67 5.37 0.47
CA MET A 278 -3.06 5.25 0.04
C MET A 278 -3.86 4.42 1.06
N GLY A 279 -5.12 4.76 1.22
CA GLY A 279 -6.06 3.97 1.99
C GLY A 279 -6.31 2.59 1.38
N GLN A 280 -7.02 1.74 2.11
CA GLN A 280 -7.38 0.40 1.64
C GLN A 280 -8.27 0.42 0.38
N ASP A 281 -8.96 1.52 0.14
CA ASP A 281 -9.75 1.77 -1.06
C ASP A 281 -8.90 2.03 -2.32
N GLY A 282 -7.58 2.21 -2.17
CA GLY A 282 -6.65 2.54 -3.23
C GLY A 282 -6.87 3.92 -3.88
N LYS A 283 -7.73 4.77 -3.29
CA LYS A 283 -8.11 6.08 -3.85
C LYS A 283 -7.83 7.23 -2.90
N THR A 284 -8.08 7.02 -1.62
CA THR A 284 -7.90 8.06 -0.60
C THR A 284 -6.43 8.15 -0.20
N VAL A 285 -5.87 9.35 -0.25
CA VAL A 285 -4.53 9.62 0.29
C VAL A 285 -4.66 9.74 1.81
N VAL A 286 -3.96 8.86 2.53
CA VAL A 286 -3.93 8.83 3.99
C VAL A 286 -2.89 9.79 4.54
N ASP A 287 -1.69 9.80 3.94
CA ASP A 287 -0.60 10.71 4.33
C ASP A 287 0.35 10.94 3.16
N ASN A 288 1.08 12.06 3.22
CA ASN A 288 2.08 12.46 2.24
C ASN A 288 3.47 12.39 2.89
N GLY A 289 4.30 11.53 2.37
CA GLY A 289 5.67 11.33 2.83
C GLY A 289 6.70 11.64 1.76
N MET A 290 7.94 11.37 2.11
CA MET A 290 9.10 11.56 1.24
C MET A 290 9.91 10.26 1.15
N LEU A 291 10.41 9.95 -0.03
CA LEU A 291 11.36 8.86 -0.24
C LEU A 291 12.65 9.19 0.51
N GLU A 292 13.03 8.33 1.44
CA GLU A 292 14.22 8.51 2.27
C GLU A 292 15.42 7.76 1.71
N LEU A 293 15.19 6.52 1.31
CA LEU A 293 16.22 5.60 0.92
C LEU A 293 15.72 4.63 -0.16
N VAL A 294 16.59 4.32 -1.10
CA VAL A 294 16.52 3.15 -1.99
C VAL A 294 17.53 2.13 -1.48
N ASP A 295 17.11 0.91 -1.26
CA ASP A 295 17.98 -0.17 -0.75
C ASP A 295 19.16 -0.40 -1.71
N ASN A 296 20.26 -0.88 -1.18
CA ASN A 296 21.47 -1.18 -1.94
C ASN A 296 21.48 -2.59 -2.57
N GLN A 297 20.43 -3.39 -2.30
CA GLN A 297 20.30 -4.75 -2.80
C GLN A 297 18.95 -4.97 -3.46
N ILE A 298 18.99 -5.69 -4.59
CA ILE A 298 17.80 -6.21 -5.27
C ILE A 298 17.50 -7.59 -4.69
N ASP A 299 16.26 -7.83 -4.32
CA ASP A 299 15.78 -9.13 -3.94
C ASP A 299 15.71 -10.02 -5.19
N GLN A 300 16.64 -10.96 -5.30
CA GLN A 300 16.77 -11.85 -6.46
C GLN A 300 15.61 -12.84 -6.60
N THR A 301 14.90 -13.12 -5.51
CA THR A 301 13.77 -14.05 -5.51
C THR A 301 12.54 -13.44 -6.19
N THR A 302 12.33 -12.15 -5.97
CA THR A 302 11.17 -11.40 -6.48
C THR A 302 11.50 -10.44 -7.62
N GLY A 303 12.80 -10.16 -7.87
CA GLY A 303 13.24 -9.17 -8.85
C GLY A 303 12.83 -7.74 -8.48
N THR A 304 12.72 -7.43 -7.17
CA THR A 304 12.27 -6.13 -6.68
C THR A 304 13.36 -5.41 -5.89
N ILE A 305 13.26 -4.09 -5.85
CA ILE A 305 14.06 -3.21 -5.00
C ILE A 305 13.19 -2.66 -3.87
N LYS A 306 13.73 -2.62 -2.65
CA LYS A 306 13.05 -2.03 -1.50
C LYS A 306 13.33 -0.55 -1.40
N LEU A 307 12.29 0.20 -1.08
CA LEU A 307 12.35 1.64 -0.85
C LEU A 307 11.80 1.95 0.53
N LYS A 308 12.40 2.94 1.19
CA LYS A 308 11.94 3.44 2.48
C LYS A 308 11.45 4.86 2.32
N ALA A 309 10.21 5.11 2.74
CA ALA A 309 9.63 6.45 2.81
C ALA A 309 9.29 6.80 4.26
N THR A 310 9.35 8.09 4.58
CA THR A 310 9.01 8.63 5.90
C THR A 310 7.80 9.54 5.78
N PHE A 311 6.85 9.38 6.72
CA PHE A 311 5.58 10.08 6.77
C PHE A 311 5.44 10.82 8.09
N PRO A 312 4.87 12.04 8.13
CA PRO A 312 4.62 12.78 9.36
C PRO A 312 3.66 12.09 10.32
N ASN A 313 2.65 11.39 9.79
CA ASN A 313 1.60 10.64 10.51
C ASN A 313 0.88 11.47 11.59
N LYS A 314 0.54 12.71 11.28
CA LYS A 314 -0.07 13.64 12.26
C LYS A 314 -1.40 13.13 12.81
N ASP A 315 -2.18 12.48 11.97
CA ASP A 315 -3.51 11.98 12.30
C ASP A 315 -3.50 10.55 12.83
N HIS A 316 -2.32 9.95 13.06
CA HIS A 316 -2.12 8.57 13.53
C HIS A 316 -2.87 7.51 12.71
N MET A 317 -3.07 7.76 11.41
CA MET A 317 -3.76 6.83 10.53
C MET A 317 -2.88 5.65 10.10
N LEU A 318 -1.56 5.84 10.10
CA LEU A 318 -0.59 4.80 9.79
C LEU A 318 -0.14 4.12 11.08
N TRP A 319 -0.26 2.79 11.12
CA TRP A 319 0.13 1.98 12.29
C TRP A 319 1.20 0.96 11.92
N PRO A 320 2.21 0.76 12.79
CA PRO A 320 3.24 -0.25 12.58
C PRO A 320 2.63 -1.64 12.39
N GLY A 321 3.17 -2.41 11.42
CA GLY A 321 2.65 -3.71 11.03
C GLY A 321 1.49 -3.66 10.04
N GLY A 322 0.90 -2.49 9.79
CA GLY A 322 -0.13 -2.31 8.78
C GLY A 322 0.44 -2.34 7.35
N PHE A 323 -0.44 -2.59 6.38
CA PHE A 323 -0.13 -2.51 4.96
C PHE A 323 -0.83 -1.31 4.34
N SER A 324 -0.16 -0.67 3.39
CA SER A 324 -0.73 0.42 2.61
C SER A 324 -0.14 0.39 1.20
N ASN A 325 -0.95 0.75 0.21
CA ASN A 325 -0.44 0.98 -1.14
C ASN A 325 0.34 2.30 -1.16
N MET A 326 1.58 2.23 -1.62
CA MET A 326 2.47 3.38 -1.74
C MET A 326 2.54 3.81 -3.20
N ARG A 327 2.36 5.09 -3.45
CA ARG A 327 2.49 5.70 -4.77
C ARG A 327 3.68 6.65 -4.77
N LEU A 328 4.75 6.27 -5.44
CA LEU A 328 5.94 7.10 -5.61
C LEU A 328 5.75 8.02 -6.81
N LEU A 329 5.73 9.33 -6.60
CA LEU A 329 5.75 10.32 -7.68
C LEU A 329 7.17 10.38 -8.27
N VAL A 330 7.34 9.82 -9.47
CA VAL A 330 8.65 9.81 -10.13
C VAL A 330 8.87 11.11 -10.89
N LYS A 331 7.92 11.49 -11.73
CA LYS A 331 7.99 12.71 -12.53
C LYS A 331 6.61 13.25 -12.87
N THR A 332 6.53 14.49 -13.27
CA THR A 332 5.34 15.08 -13.88
C THR A 332 5.62 15.39 -15.35
N GLN A 333 4.91 14.72 -16.25
CA GLN A 333 4.99 15.03 -17.67
C GLN A 333 4.19 16.29 -17.94
N GLN A 334 4.85 17.34 -18.41
CA GLN A 334 4.22 18.64 -18.63
C GLN A 334 3.54 18.71 -19.99
N ASN A 335 2.38 19.35 -20.03
CA ASN A 335 1.66 19.72 -21.25
C ASN A 335 1.41 18.54 -22.20
N VAL A 336 1.07 17.36 -21.68
CA VAL A 336 0.75 16.16 -22.47
C VAL A 336 -0.73 16.11 -22.81
N LEU A 337 -1.06 15.57 -24.00
CA LEU A 337 -2.44 15.42 -24.44
C LEU A 337 -3.06 14.20 -23.74
N VAL A 338 -4.15 14.43 -23.01
CA VAL A 338 -4.83 13.38 -22.25
C VAL A 338 -6.29 13.23 -22.67
N VAL A 339 -6.78 12.01 -22.59
CA VAL A 339 -8.19 11.65 -22.76
C VAL A 339 -8.61 10.71 -21.62
N PRO A 340 -9.90 10.63 -21.26
CA PRO A 340 -10.38 9.59 -20.38
C PRO A 340 -10.06 8.21 -20.93
N SER A 341 -9.52 7.31 -20.10
CA SER A 341 -9.08 5.98 -20.54
C SER A 341 -10.23 5.15 -21.15
N VAL A 342 -11.45 5.42 -20.74
CA VAL A 342 -12.66 4.76 -21.29
C VAL A 342 -12.86 5.08 -22.77
N ALA A 343 -12.36 6.20 -23.28
CA ALA A 343 -12.45 6.56 -24.70
C ALA A 343 -11.52 5.71 -25.59
N VAL A 344 -10.49 5.11 -25.01
CA VAL A 344 -9.47 4.35 -25.71
C VAL A 344 -9.92 2.90 -25.89
N GLN A 345 -10.06 2.48 -27.16
CA GLN A 345 -10.50 1.14 -27.52
C GLN A 345 -9.36 0.33 -28.11
N ARG A 346 -9.41 -0.99 -27.91
CA ARG A 346 -8.47 -1.93 -28.52
C ARG A 346 -9.16 -2.77 -29.57
N GLY A 347 -8.62 -2.80 -30.78
CA GLY A 347 -9.11 -3.58 -31.91
C GLY A 347 -8.01 -4.42 -32.56
N PRO A 348 -8.38 -5.20 -33.59
CA PRO A 348 -7.41 -6.04 -34.31
C PRO A 348 -6.24 -5.28 -34.96
N GLN A 349 -6.43 -4.01 -35.24
CA GLN A 349 -5.43 -3.13 -35.89
C GLN A 349 -4.67 -2.26 -34.86
N GLY A 350 -4.90 -2.45 -33.55
CA GLY A 350 -4.26 -1.68 -32.51
C GLY A 350 -5.24 -0.85 -31.68
N THR A 351 -4.69 0.18 -31.02
CA THR A 351 -5.46 1.10 -30.17
C THR A 351 -6.04 2.24 -30.98
N TYR A 352 -7.31 2.58 -30.73
CA TYR A 352 -8.00 3.65 -31.46
C TYR A 352 -8.99 4.38 -30.54
N VAL A 353 -9.44 5.55 -31.00
CA VAL A 353 -10.54 6.31 -30.40
C VAL A 353 -11.59 6.65 -31.47
N PHE A 354 -12.82 6.90 -31.01
CA PHE A 354 -13.85 7.49 -31.88
C PHE A 354 -13.81 9.01 -31.70
N VAL A 355 -13.52 9.73 -32.78
CA VAL A 355 -13.51 11.20 -32.78
C VAL A 355 -14.81 11.70 -33.39
N LEU A 356 -15.52 12.56 -32.65
CA LEU A 356 -16.73 13.22 -33.14
C LEU A 356 -16.36 14.27 -34.21
N GLN A 357 -17.01 14.19 -35.35
CA GLN A 357 -16.85 15.12 -36.43
C GLN A 357 -17.92 16.23 -36.34
N PRO A 358 -17.71 17.42 -36.96
CA PRO A 358 -18.66 18.51 -36.96
C PRO A 358 -20.02 18.19 -37.60
N ASP A 359 -20.08 17.14 -38.44
CA ASP A 359 -21.29 16.66 -39.11
C ASP A 359 -22.09 15.64 -38.30
N HIS A 360 -21.79 15.52 -37.00
CA HIS A 360 -22.37 14.52 -36.06
C HIS A 360 -22.13 13.05 -36.50
N THR A 361 -21.02 12.80 -37.17
CA THR A 361 -20.52 11.45 -37.42
C THR A 361 -19.32 11.14 -36.53
N VAL A 362 -19.04 9.88 -36.28
CA VAL A 362 -17.83 9.46 -35.59
C VAL A 362 -16.85 8.84 -36.57
N LYS A 363 -15.58 9.15 -36.40
CA LYS A 363 -14.48 8.59 -37.18
C LYS A 363 -13.54 7.79 -36.28
N ILE A 364 -13.22 6.57 -36.71
CA ILE A 364 -12.21 5.75 -36.05
C ILE A 364 -10.84 6.36 -36.37
N ARG A 365 -10.07 6.66 -35.32
CA ARG A 365 -8.72 7.18 -35.47
C ARG A 365 -7.74 6.33 -34.64
N PRO A 366 -6.75 5.70 -35.28
CA PRO A 366 -5.66 5.04 -34.59
C PRO A 366 -4.91 6.03 -33.72
N VAL A 367 -4.57 5.62 -32.49
CA VAL A 367 -3.80 6.45 -31.53
C VAL A 367 -2.71 5.64 -30.88
N THR A 368 -1.63 6.31 -30.54
CA THR A 368 -0.56 5.74 -29.73
C THR A 368 -0.69 6.20 -28.28
N VAL A 369 -0.96 5.26 -27.38
CA VAL A 369 -1.04 5.53 -25.94
C VAL A 369 0.35 5.38 -25.35
N ALA A 370 0.91 6.46 -24.80
CA ALA A 370 2.20 6.44 -24.13
C ALA A 370 2.08 5.86 -22.72
N MET A 371 1.00 6.21 -22.00
CA MET A 371 0.75 5.79 -20.63
C MET A 371 -0.74 5.90 -20.31
N ALA A 372 -1.22 5.06 -19.40
CA ALA A 372 -2.57 5.16 -18.85
C ALA A 372 -2.47 5.04 -17.32
N GLN A 373 -3.02 6.02 -16.60
CA GLN A 373 -3.03 6.07 -15.14
C GLN A 373 -4.21 6.93 -14.64
N ASP A 374 -4.79 6.57 -13.50
CA ASP A 374 -5.87 7.34 -12.83
C ASP A 374 -7.05 7.69 -13.74
N ASN A 375 -7.50 6.73 -14.57
CA ASN A 375 -8.59 6.88 -15.55
C ASN A 375 -8.29 7.85 -16.70
N LEU A 376 -7.05 8.30 -16.84
CA LEU A 376 -6.57 9.12 -17.96
C LEU A 376 -5.54 8.36 -18.80
N SER A 377 -5.57 8.58 -20.09
CA SER A 377 -4.59 8.04 -21.04
C SER A 377 -3.87 9.18 -21.76
N VAL A 378 -2.55 9.15 -21.69
CA VAL A 378 -1.67 10.09 -22.42
C VAL A 378 -1.54 9.60 -23.85
N ILE A 379 -1.90 10.44 -24.80
CA ILE A 379 -1.82 10.17 -26.22
C ILE A 379 -0.58 10.86 -26.78
N SER A 380 0.35 10.05 -27.32
CA SER A 380 1.57 10.57 -27.95
C SER A 380 1.39 10.91 -29.44
N ASP A 381 0.47 10.23 -30.12
CA ASP A 381 0.23 10.44 -31.54
C ASP A 381 -1.21 10.03 -31.91
N GLY A 382 -1.73 10.66 -32.99
CA GLY A 382 -3.03 10.32 -33.59
C GLY A 382 -4.19 11.22 -33.16
N LEU A 383 -4.03 12.15 -32.20
CA LEU A 383 -5.10 13.05 -31.75
C LEU A 383 -4.62 14.48 -31.62
N GLN A 384 -5.51 15.45 -31.87
CA GLN A 384 -5.24 16.86 -31.73
C GLN A 384 -5.89 17.45 -30.46
N ASP A 385 -5.40 18.61 -30.08
CA ASP A 385 -5.94 19.34 -28.94
C ASP A 385 -7.40 19.76 -29.19
N ASN A 386 -8.24 19.70 -28.15
CA ASN A 386 -9.69 20.00 -28.17
C ASN A 386 -10.57 19.09 -29.05
N GLU A 387 -10.04 18.02 -29.64
CA GLU A 387 -10.88 17.04 -30.34
C GLU A 387 -11.79 16.30 -29.37
N GLN A 388 -13.05 16.13 -29.77
CA GLN A 388 -14.05 15.41 -28.95
C GLN A 388 -13.92 13.92 -29.18
N VAL A 389 -13.61 13.16 -28.14
CA VAL A 389 -13.55 11.71 -28.16
C VAL A 389 -14.76 11.12 -27.44
N VAL A 390 -15.29 10.02 -27.98
CA VAL A 390 -16.46 9.33 -27.40
C VAL A 390 -16.03 8.57 -26.17
N THR A 391 -16.73 8.79 -25.05
CA THR A 391 -16.48 8.12 -23.77
C THR A 391 -17.54 7.10 -23.39
N ASP A 392 -18.76 7.19 -23.97
CA ASP A 392 -19.83 6.24 -23.72
C ASP A 392 -20.68 6.05 -24.99
N GLY A 393 -21.39 4.93 -25.12
CA GLY A 393 -22.23 4.58 -26.28
C GLY A 393 -21.49 3.91 -27.44
N MET A 394 -20.23 3.51 -27.26
CA MET A 394 -19.34 3.00 -28.33
C MET A 394 -19.72 1.64 -28.91
N ILE A 395 -20.47 0.80 -28.19
CA ILE A 395 -20.70 -0.63 -28.52
C ILE A 395 -21.32 -0.83 -29.92
N LYS A 396 -22.09 0.14 -30.41
CA LYS A 396 -22.80 0.06 -31.70
C LYS A 396 -22.19 0.94 -32.79
N LEU A 397 -21.08 1.63 -32.49
CA LEU A 397 -20.46 2.56 -33.43
C LEU A 397 -19.57 1.84 -34.42
N GLN A 398 -19.65 2.29 -35.64
CA GLN A 398 -18.75 1.97 -36.74
C GLN A 398 -18.22 3.26 -37.36
N ASP A 399 -17.18 3.17 -38.16
CA ASP A 399 -16.66 4.34 -38.86
C ASP A 399 -17.78 5.00 -39.70
N GLY A 400 -17.96 6.32 -39.56
CA GLY A 400 -19.00 7.09 -40.24
C GLY A 400 -20.40 6.99 -39.58
N SER A 401 -20.57 6.33 -38.44
CA SER A 401 -21.87 6.25 -37.77
C SER A 401 -22.37 7.62 -37.36
N LYS A 402 -23.66 7.90 -37.62
CA LYS A 402 -24.33 9.13 -37.12
C LYS A 402 -24.66 8.98 -35.66
N VAL A 403 -24.38 10.00 -34.88
CA VAL A 403 -24.58 10.06 -33.43
C VAL A 403 -25.34 11.29 -33.01
N THR A 404 -25.90 11.25 -31.80
CA THR A 404 -26.62 12.37 -31.19
C THR A 404 -26.04 12.59 -29.81
N LEU A 405 -25.80 13.85 -29.44
CA LEU A 405 -25.36 14.24 -28.10
C LEU A 405 -26.54 14.27 -27.13
N PRO A 406 -26.34 14.01 -25.84
CA PRO A 406 -27.37 14.16 -24.82
C PRO A 406 -27.88 15.62 -24.81
N GLY A 407 -29.16 15.80 -25.02
CA GLY A 407 -29.82 17.12 -25.08
C GLY A 407 -30.20 17.59 -26.48
N GLU A 408 -29.74 16.96 -27.57
CA GLU A 408 -30.10 17.30 -28.96
C GLU A 408 -31.25 16.44 -29.52
N GLN A 409 -32.02 15.74 -28.70
CA GLN A 409 -33.21 15.06 -29.19
C GLN A 409 -34.22 16.09 -29.69
N LYS A 410 -34.37 16.19 -31.02
CA LYS A 410 -35.53 16.87 -31.61
C LYS A 410 -36.81 16.23 -31.05
N PRO A 411 -37.82 17.05 -30.63
CA PRO A 411 -39.08 16.47 -30.22
C PRO A 411 -39.64 15.66 -31.39
N ASP A 412 -39.99 14.40 -31.12
CA ASP A 412 -40.65 13.48 -32.06
C ASP A 412 -41.81 14.21 -32.73
N GLN A 413 -41.82 14.23 -34.04
CA GLN A 413 -43.03 14.50 -34.83
C GLN A 413 -44.09 13.50 -34.38
N LYS A 414 -45.08 14.01 -33.64
CA LYS A 414 -46.35 13.32 -33.43
C LYS A 414 -46.98 13.08 -34.79
N ASP A 415 -46.89 11.84 -35.28
CA ASP A 415 -47.82 11.39 -36.29
C ASP A 415 -49.25 11.40 -35.68
N GLY A 416 -50.06 12.30 -36.25
CA GLY A 416 -51.46 12.36 -35.93
C GLY A 416 -52.17 11.12 -36.41
N ASP A 417 -52.78 10.41 -35.52
CA ASP A 417 -53.92 9.56 -35.85
C ASP A 417 -55.11 9.98 -35.03
N GLN A 418 -56.06 10.59 -35.77
CA GLN A 418 -57.41 10.88 -35.29
C GLN A 418 -58.21 9.57 -35.35
N SER A 419 -58.82 9.18 -34.28
CA SER A 419 -60.20 8.62 -34.33
C SER A 419 -60.79 8.53 -32.91
N SER A 420 -61.66 9.47 -32.65
CA SER A 420 -63.10 9.33 -32.35
C SER A 420 -63.52 8.47 -31.16
N ASP A 421 -64.15 9.19 -30.28
CA ASP A 421 -65.41 8.88 -29.54
C ASP A 421 -65.53 7.58 -28.73
N LYS A 422 -65.66 7.75 -27.43
CA LYS A 422 -66.93 7.56 -26.70
C LYS A 422 -66.85 7.95 -25.23
N LYS A 423 -67.83 8.75 -24.85
CA LYS A 423 -68.29 9.00 -23.47
C LYS A 423 -68.60 7.68 -22.76
N ASP A 424 -68.33 7.57 -21.51
CA ASP A 424 -69.41 7.30 -20.52
C ASP A 424 -68.99 7.66 -19.08
N ASP A 425 -70.01 7.96 -18.32
CA ASP A 425 -70.15 8.56 -17.02
C ASP A 425 -69.67 7.74 -15.82
N GLY A 426 -69.42 8.43 -14.74
CA GLY A 426 -69.85 8.05 -13.37
C GLY A 426 -68.74 7.41 -12.50
N GLU A 427 -68.31 7.93 -11.45
CA GLU A 427 -68.92 8.16 -10.17
C GLU A 427 -67.87 8.46 -9.10
N LYS A 428 -68.21 9.35 -8.24
CA LYS A 428 -67.49 9.80 -7.06
C LYS A 428 -67.36 8.72 -6.01
N HIS A 429 -66.24 8.65 -5.29
CA HIS A 429 -66.29 8.45 -3.86
C HIS A 429 -65.07 9.10 -3.16
N HIS A 430 -65.42 10.05 -2.29
CA HIS A 430 -64.63 10.55 -1.19
C HIS A 430 -64.32 9.46 -0.17
N HIS A 431 -63.12 9.45 0.36
CA HIS A 431 -62.92 9.26 1.80
C HIS A 431 -61.64 9.99 2.28
N LYS A 432 -61.89 10.98 3.08
CA LYS A 432 -61.04 11.58 4.10
C LYS A 432 -60.80 10.58 5.22
N HIS A 433 -59.63 10.47 5.73
CA HIS A 433 -59.42 10.38 7.18
C HIS A 433 -58.06 10.90 7.55
N ASP A 434 -58.11 11.86 8.43
CA ASP A 434 -57.10 12.40 9.33
C ASP A 434 -56.65 11.29 10.31
N ASP A 435 -55.45 11.23 10.84
CA ASP A 435 -55.10 11.83 12.14
C ASP A 435 -53.79 11.22 12.71
N LYS A 436 -52.97 12.08 13.24
CA LYS A 436 -52.14 12.03 14.45
C LYS A 436 -51.36 10.73 14.76
N GLY A 437 -50.07 10.75 15.04
CA GLY A 437 -49.52 11.39 16.22
C GLY A 437 -48.47 10.58 16.87
N SER A 438 -47.42 11.21 17.34
CA SER A 438 -46.64 10.95 18.57
C SER A 438 -45.54 9.89 18.56
N ALA A 439 -44.32 10.34 18.60
CA ALA A 439 -43.38 10.31 19.74
C ALA A 439 -43.00 8.93 20.36
N GLN A 440 -41.80 8.52 20.15
CA GLN A 440 -40.77 8.37 21.20
C GLN A 440 -39.41 8.13 20.54
#